data_2ec5d65f5037f9795b2483e5e0099e0f
#
_entry.id   2ec5d65f5037f9795b2483e5e0099e0f
#
_cell.length_a   1.000
_cell.length_b   1.000
_cell.length_c   1.000
_cell.angle_alpha   90.00
_cell.angle_beta   90.00
_cell.angle_gamma   90.00
#
_symmetry.space_group_name_H-M   'P 1'
#
loop_
_entity.id
_entity.type
_entity.pdbx_description
1 polymer ?
#
loop_
_entity_poly.entity_id
_entity_poly.type
_entity_poly.pdbx_seq_one_letter_code
_entity_poly.pdbx_strand_id
1 'polypeptide(L)' 'MGPQHREECKMTQEFVAESIGVSRQAVSKWETGASDPSTSNLLTLAKLFNTTAEELLREVQ' A
#
# COMPACT_ATOMS: atom_id res chain seq x y z
N MET A 1 -4.51 4.78 3.31
CA MET A 1 -3.06 4.75 3.10
C MET A 1 -2.73 5.62 1.89
N GLY A 2 -1.89 6.61 2.05
CA GLY A 2 -1.54 7.47 0.92
C GLY A 2 -0.52 6.82 -0.02
N PRO A 3 -0.23 7.45 -1.16
CA PRO A 3 0.72 6.91 -2.14
C PRO A 3 2.18 7.21 -1.82
N GLN A 4 2.47 7.82 -0.69
CA GLN A 4 3.79 8.37 -0.40
C GLN A 4 4.92 7.34 -0.44
N HIS A 5 4.76 6.19 0.23
CA HIS A 5 5.82 5.17 0.25
C HIS A 5 6.02 4.57 -1.14
N ARG A 6 4.93 4.36 -1.87
CA ARG A 6 4.99 3.84 -3.23
C ARG A 6 5.77 4.79 -4.14
N GLU A 7 5.47 6.07 -4.04
CA GLU A 7 6.12 7.10 -4.86
C GLU A 7 7.59 7.26 -4.50
N GLU A 8 7.92 7.20 -3.21
CA GLU A 8 9.31 7.28 -2.76
C GLU A 8 10.13 6.10 -3.28
N CYS A 9 9.53 4.93 -3.39
CA CYS A 9 10.18 3.75 -3.95
C CYS A 9 10.11 3.70 -5.47
N LYS A 10 9.50 4.69 -6.11
CA LYS A 10 9.33 4.78 -7.57
C LYS A 10 8.57 3.59 -8.14
N MET A 11 7.55 3.15 -7.42
CA MET A 11 6.70 2.03 -7.83
C MET A 11 5.38 2.56 -8.36
N THR A 12 4.83 1.86 -9.37
CA THR A 12 3.49 2.16 -9.86
C THR A 12 2.47 1.39 -9.02
N GLN A 13 1.21 1.82 -9.06
CA GLN A 13 0.12 1.06 -8.40
C GLN A 13 0.05 -0.36 -8.96
N GLU A 14 0.22 -0.50 -10.26
CA GLU A 14 0.19 -1.80 -10.93
C GLU A 14 1.30 -2.73 -10.42
N PHE A 15 2.51 -2.20 -10.28
CA PHE A 15 3.63 -2.97 -9.75
C PHE A 15 3.35 -3.45 -8.32
N VAL A 16 2.86 -2.56 -7.47
CA VAL A 16 2.53 -2.90 -6.09
C VAL A 16 1.44 -3.97 -6.06
N ALA A 17 0.39 -3.79 -6.86
CA ALA A 17 -0.71 -4.75 -6.93
C ALA A 17 -0.22 -6.14 -7.33
N GLU A 18 0.61 -6.23 -8.35
CA GLU A 18 1.17 -7.50 -8.80
C GLU A 18 2.08 -8.11 -7.74
N SER A 19 2.87 -7.30 -7.07
CA SER A 19 3.82 -7.77 -6.06
C SER A 19 3.13 -8.43 -4.88
N ILE A 20 1.94 -7.97 -4.51
CA ILE A 20 1.22 -8.51 -3.35
C ILE A 20 -0.01 -9.33 -3.73
N GLY A 21 -0.27 -9.49 -5.02
CA GLY A 21 -1.33 -10.39 -5.51
C GLY A 21 -2.75 -9.83 -5.42
N VAL A 22 -2.92 -8.53 -5.62
CA VAL A 22 -4.24 -7.89 -5.61
C VAL A 22 -4.44 -7.09 -6.90
N SER A 23 -5.65 -6.55 -7.09
CA SER A 23 -5.93 -5.73 -8.26
C SER A 23 -5.40 -4.31 -8.05
N ARG A 24 -5.14 -3.62 -9.15
CA ARG A 24 -4.73 -2.21 -9.10
C ARG A 24 -5.80 -1.34 -8.44
N GLN A 25 -7.08 -1.66 -8.69
CA GLN A 25 -8.18 -0.94 -8.06
C GLN A 25 -8.13 -1.04 -6.53
N ALA A 26 -7.73 -2.19 -6.00
CA ALA A 26 -7.60 -2.36 -4.56
C ALA A 26 -6.55 -1.40 -4.01
N VAL A 27 -5.38 -1.33 -4.64
CA VAL A 27 -4.32 -0.41 -4.21
C VAL A 27 -4.81 1.04 -4.29
N SER A 28 -5.49 1.40 -5.37
CA SER A 28 -6.02 2.75 -5.53
C SER A 28 -7.00 3.10 -4.40
N LYS A 29 -7.90 2.19 -4.06
CA LYS A 29 -8.86 2.41 -2.97
C LYS A 29 -8.17 2.58 -1.63
N TRP A 30 -7.11 1.83 -1.38
CA TRP A 30 -6.35 1.97 -0.15
C TRP A 30 -5.69 3.34 -0.06
N GLU A 31 -5.16 3.83 -1.18
CA GLU A 31 -4.47 5.12 -1.21
C GLU A 31 -5.43 6.30 -1.04
N THR A 32 -6.65 6.15 -1.50
CA THR A 32 -7.66 7.22 -1.37
C THR A 32 -8.49 7.12 -0.09
N GLY A 33 -8.34 6.02 0.65
CA GLY A 33 -9.11 5.81 1.87
C GLY A 33 -10.50 5.22 1.63
N ALA A 34 -10.81 4.82 0.41
CA ALA A 34 -12.11 4.20 0.08
C ALA A 34 -12.25 2.83 0.73
N SER A 35 -11.13 2.13 0.95
CA SER A 35 -11.11 0.88 1.70
C SER A 35 -9.73 0.72 2.33
N ASP A 36 -9.61 -0.24 3.26
CA ASP A 36 -8.35 -0.53 3.94
C ASP A 36 -7.84 -1.90 3.51
N PRO A 37 -6.51 -2.08 3.43
CA PRO A 37 -5.96 -3.41 3.18
C PRO A 37 -6.22 -4.32 4.39
N SER A 38 -6.31 -5.63 4.14
CA SER A 38 -6.35 -6.60 5.23
C SER A 38 -5.04 -6.54 6.01
N THR A 39 -5.03 -7.10 7.22
CA THR A 39 -3.81 -7.15 8.03
C THR A 39 -2.69 -7.85 7.27
N SER A 40 -3.02 -8.95 6.60
CA SER A 40 -2.05 -9.70 5.79
C SER A 40 -1.46 -8.84 4.68
N ASN A 41 -2.31 -8.13 3.94
CA ASN A 41 -1.85 -7.26 2.86
C ASN A 41 -1.05 -6.07 3.40
N LEU A 42 -1.46 -5.54 4.55
CA LEU A 42 -0.75 -4.42 5.18
C LEU A 42 0.68 -4.82 5.55
N LEU A 43 0.85 -6.00 6.13
CA LEU A 43 2.18 -6.51 6.48
C LEU A 43 3.04 -6.75 5.24
N THR A 44 2.43 -7.26 4.17
CA THR A 44 3.15 -7.48 2.91
C THR A 44 3.58 -6.15 2.30
N LEU A 45 2.69 -5.15 2.34
CA LEU A 45 3.03 -3.79 1.88
C LEU A 45 4.19 -3.20 2.68
N ALA A 46 4.16 -3.38 4.00
CA ALA A 46 5.23 -2.88 4.86
C ALA A 46 6.58 -3.48 4.47
N LYS A 47 6.61 -4.76 4.19
CA LYS A 47 7.83 -5.42 3.73
C LYS A 47 8.28 -4.91 2.37
N LEU A 48 7.34 -4.74 1.45
CA LEU A 48 7.63 -4.26 0.11
C LEU A 48 8.25 -2.87 0.14
N PHE A 49 7.72 -2.00 0.99
CA PHE A 49 8.20 -0.63 1.12
C PHE A 49 9.33 -0.47 2.14
N ASN A 50 9.77 -1.56 2.76
CA ASN A 50 10.81 -1.56 3.77
C ASN A 50 10.47 -0.60 4.94
N THR A 51 9.25 -0.70 5.43
CA THR A 51 8.73 0.13 6.51
C THR A 51 7.92 -0.75 7.47
N THR A 52 7.23 -0.13 8.42
CA THR A 52 6.38 -0.85 9.37
C THR A 52 4.90 -0.62 9.03
N ALA A 53 4.03 -1.54 9.47
CA ALA A 53 2.60 -1.38 9.32
C ALA A 53 2.11 -0.11 10.00
N GLU A 54 2.72 0.24 11.15
CA GLU A 54 2.38 1.44 11.89
C GLU A 54 2.64 2.71 11.07
N GLU A 55 3.77 2.77 10.38
CA GLU A 55 4.09 3.90 9.52
C GLU A 55 3.11 4.03 8.36
N LEU A 56 2.72 2.91 7.76
CA LEU A 56 1.74 2.92 6.68
C LEU A 56 0.39 3.45 7.17
N LEU A 57 -0.02 3.06 8.37
CA LEU A 57 -1.28 3.52 8.93
C LEU A 57 -1.29 5.02 9.21
N ARG A 58 -0.15 5.60 9.53
CA ARG A 58 -0.06 7.06 9.74
C ARG A 58 -0.41 7.86 8.51
N GLU A 59 -0.17 7.32 7.33
CA GLU A 59 -0.43 8.03 6.09
C GLU A 59 -1.90 8.10 5.71
N VAL A 60 -2.74 7.35 6.42
CA VAL A 60 -4.19 7.35 6.18
C VAL A 60 -4.83 8.65 6.68
N GLN A 61 -4.16 9.34 7.55
CA GLN A 61 -4.68 10.55 8.21
C GLN A 61 -4.75 11.74 7.22
#